data_95f7b4f1ae5eb892eb5db7b481989c63
#
_entry.id   95f7b4f1ae5eb892eb5db7b481989c63
#
_cell.length_a   1.000
_cell.length_b   1.000
_cell.length_c   1.000
_cell.angle_alpha   90.00
_cell.angle_beta   90.00
_cell.angle_gamma   90.00
#
_symmetry.space_group_name_H-M   'P 1'
#
loop_
_entity.id
_entity.type
_entity.pdbx_description
1 polymer ?
#
loop_
_entity_poly.entity_id
_entity_poly.type
_entity_poly.pdbx_seq_one_letter_code
_entity_poly.pdbx_strand_id
1 'polypeptide(L)'
;MMKLRTLLVTAAAALLGHAAQAQSWQLVWSDEFNGAIGPDWVFETGGGGWGNNELEYYRRENATVENGNLVITAKREDFGGYRYTSARMKTQGKKSWTYGRMEARIKLPVKQGTWPGWWMLGSNISSVGWPASGELDIMEQINTGNTVYGTAHWQAANGSQADYGNSLVTTPADYHVYAIEWDKDYLRWFVDGTQYHVMQITNGTGNTQAFQKDFFLLLNMAVGGNWPGFSIDDGSLPAKMYVDYVRVYQKGSAPVSIQLEAENYAVMSGIQTEACSEGGQDVGWIDANDWIVWDVNVPTAGTYTVSYRVASLNGGGVIQLEKAGGSPVYGSVSVPRTGGWQNWTTVSHQVTLQAGQQQIAVKALAGGFNINWLKLTR
;
A
#
# COMPACT_ATOMS: atom_id res chain seq x y z
N MET A 1 27.42 -40.91 55.53
CA MET A 1 27.75 -39.92 54.48
C MET A 1 26.75 -40.08 53.33
N MET A 2 25.77 -39.22 53.30
CA MET A 2 24.70 -39.25 52.33
C MET A 2 25.05 -38.24 51.22
N LYS A 3 25.23 -38.71 49.99
CA LYS A 3 25.57 -37.86 48.84
C LYS A 3 24.25 -37.28 48.28
N LEU A 4 24.12 -35.96 48.42
CA LEU A 4 23.07 -35.16 47.74
C LEU A 4 23.36 -35.15 46.25
N ARG A 5 22.43 -35.61 45.39
CA ARG A 5 22.47 -35.42 43.93
C ARG A 5 21.61 -34.21 43.59
N THR A 6 22.25 -33.18 43.14
CA THR A 6 21.59 -31.99 42.57
C THR A 6 21.10 -32.32 41.17
N LEU A 7 19.78 -32.30 40.93
CA LEU A 7 19.19 -32.35 39.62
C LEU A 7 19.22 -30.91 39.02
N LEU A 8 19.98 -30.72 37.96
CA LEU A 8 19.83 -29.52 37.11
C LEU A 8 18.64 -29.76 36.17
N VAL A 9 17.59 -28.99 36.33
CA VAL A 9 16.51 -28.87 35.35
C VAL A 9 16.89 -27.75 34.39
N THR A 10 17.28 -28.12 33.17
CA THR A 10 17.49 -27.18 32.04
C THR A 10 16.12 -26.90 31.42
N ALA A 11 15.60 -25.70 31.66
CA ALA A 11 14.44 -25.19 30.95
C ALA A 11 14.89 -24.77 29.51
N ALA A 12 14.49 -25.53 28.51
CA ALA A 12 14.63 -25.16 27.12
C ALA A 12 13.53 -24.14 26.76
N ALA A 13 13.90 -22.85 26.68
CA ALA A 13 13.02 -21.84 26.13
C ALA A 13 12.91 -22.04 24.63
N ALA A 14 11.78 -22.51 24.15
CA ALA A 14 11.47 -22.56 22.72
C ALA A 14 11.25 -21.12 22.22
N LEU A 15 12.25 -20.56 21.56
CA LEU A 15 12.12 -19.33 20.77
C LEU A 15 11.27 -19.66 19.54
N LEU A 16 9.97 -19.43 19.63
CA LEU A 16 9.09 -19.36 18.46
C LEU A 16 9.47 -18.11 17.66
N GLY A 17 10.34 -18.30 16.67
CA GLY A 17 10.67 -17.28 15.69
C GLY A 17 9.41 -16.93 14.88
N HIS A 18 8.79 -15.79 15.18
CA HIS A 18 7.78 -15.21 14.31
C HIS A 18 8.48 -14.78 13.02
N ALA A 19 8.35 -15.56 11.94
CA ALA A 19 8.69 -15.11 10.62
C ALA A 19 7.82 -13.89 10.32
N ALA A 20 8.42 -12.71 10.26
CA ALA A 20 7.75 -11.51 9.81
C ALA A 20 7.26 -11.76 8.37
N GLN A 21 5.96 -11.94 8.18
CA GLN A 21 5.37 -12.12 6.88
C GLN A 21 5.59 -10.83 6.09
N ALA A 22 6.29 -10.92 4.98
CA ALA A 22 6.60 -9.76 4.14
C ALA A 22 5.29 -9.09 3.71
N GLN A 23 5.19 -7.77 3.92
CA GLN A 23 4.07 -6.98 3.43
C GLN A 23 3.98 -7.11 1.91
N SER A 24 2.85 -7.61 1.40
CA SER A 24 2.59 -7.73 -0.03
C SER A 24 2.01 -6.43 -0.59
N TRP A 25 2.39 -6.10 -1.83
CA TRP A 25 1.77 -5.04 -2.58
C TRP A 25 0.31 -5.40 -2.91
N GLN A 26 -0.63 -4.52 -2.59
CA GLN A 26 -2.06 -4.65 -2.90
C GLN A 26 -2.45 -3.55 -3.88
N LEU A 27 -3.08 -3.91 -4.99
CA LEU A 27 -3.63 -2.96 -5.96
C LEU A 27 -4.74 -2.14 -5.27
N VAL A 28 -4.54 -0.81 -5.20
CA VAL A 28 -5.51 0.11 -4.59
C VAL A 28 -6.19 1.02 -5.59
N TRP A 29 -5.60 1.19 -6.78
CA TRP A 29 -6.17 1.94 -7.89
C TRP A 29 -5.52 1.54 -9.21
N SER A 30 -6.29 1.55 -10.30
CA SER A 30 -5.77 1.42 -11.66
C SER A 30 -6.63 2.12 -12.70
N ASP A 31 -6.02 2.45 -13.83
CA ASP A 31 -6.69 2.67 -15.11
C ASP A 31 -6.02 1.77 -16.16
N GLU A 32 -6.80 0.82 -16.67
CA GLU A 32 -6.35 -0.17 -17.66
C GLU A 32 -6.69 0.27 -19.09
N PHE A 33 -7.27 1.44 -19.29
CA PHE A 33 -7.67 2.05 -20.55
C PHE A 33 -8.46 1.12 -21.51
N ASN A 34 -9.22 0.17 -20.97
CA ASN A 34 -9.95 -0.86 -21.72
C ASN A 34 -11.16 -0.36 -22.52
N GLY A 35 -11.34 0.92 -22.72
CA GLY A 35 -12.46 1.47 -23.52
C GLY A 35 -12.55 2.99 -23.46
N ALA A 36 -12.29 3.56 -22.31
CA ALA A 36 -12.28 5.02 -22.11
C ALA A 36 -11.20 5.42 -21.12
N ILE A 37 -10.81 6.68 -21.13
CA ILE A 37 -9.98 7.27 -20.08
C ILE A 37 -10.85 7.39 -18.83
N GLY A 38 -10.39 6.88 -17.69
CA GLY A 38 -11.12 6.85 -16.44
C GLY A 38 -11.47 8.25 -15.91
N PRO A 39 -12.49 8.36 -15.03
CA PRO A 39 -13.02 9.65 -14.54
C PRO A 39 -12.10 10.35 -13.53
N ASP A 40 -11.05 9.69 -13.09
CA ASP A 40 -10.09 10.24 -12.12
C ASP A 40 -9.03 11.12 -12.78
N TRP A 41 -9.02 11.21 -14.13
CA TRP A 41 -8.12 12.07 -14.88
C TRP A 41 -8.75 13.43 -15.19
N VAL A 42 -7.97 14.47 -14.96
CA VAL A 42 -8.27 15.87 -15.31
C VAL A 42 -7.27 16.32 -16.37
N PHE A 43 -7.78 16.87 -17.47
CA PHE A 43 -6.93 17.38 -18.54
C PHE A 43 -6.54 18.83 -18.30
N GLU A 44 -5.29 19.15 -18.51
CA GLU A 44 -4.82 20.51 -18.55
C GLU A 44 -4.91 21.05 -19.99
N THR A 45 -5.26 22.32 -20.13
CA THR A 45 -5.48 22.97 -21.42
C THR A 45 -4.76 24.30 -21.44
N GLY A 46 -4.05 24.58 -22.53
CA GLY A 46 -3.34 25.83 -22.74
C GLY A 46 -1.90 25.65 -23.18
N GLY A 47 -1.26 26.77 -23.46
CA GLY A 47 0.17 26.88 -23.72
C GLY A 47 0.84 27.74 -22.66
N GLY A 48 1.95 28.41 -23.00
CA GLY A 48 2.69 29.29 -22.09
C GLY A 48 3.99 28.70 -21.59
N GLY A 49 4.41 27.55 -22.18
CA GLY A 49 5.72 26.95 -21.94
C GLY A 49 5.82 26.10 -20.67
N TRP A 50 4.77 26.00 -19.88
CA TRP A 50 4.59 25.07 -18.73
C TRP A 50 5.78 25.02 -17.74
N GLY A 51 6.53 26.13 -17.63
CA GLY A 51 7.72 26.25 -16.78
C GLY A 51 9.04 25.91 -17.47
N ASN A 52 9.00 25.27 -18.64
CA ASN A 52 10.17 24.77 -19.37
C ASN A 52 10.33 25.35 -20.80
N ASN A 53 9.59 26.40 -21.12
CA ASN A 53 9.52 26.97 -22.49
C ASN A 53 9.07 25.92 -23.53
N GLU A 54 8.20 25.02 -23.18
CA GLU A 54 7.60 24.02 -24.05
C GLU A 54 6.80 24.69 -25.17
N LEU A 55 6.77 24.10 -26.38
CA LEU A 55 6.27 24.72 -27.58
C LEU A 55 4.83 24.36 -27.96
N GLU A 56 4.24 23.34 -27.28
CA GLU A 56 2.89 22.86 -27.57
C GLU A 56 1.81 23.64 -26.83
N TYR A 57 0.60 23.50 -27.37
CA TYR A 57 -0.65 23.76 -26.67
C TYR A 57 -1.25 22.42 -26.23
N TYR A 58 -1.41 22.21 -24.93
CA TYR A 58 -2.07 21.01 -24.39
C TYR A 58 -3.58 21.10 -24.57
N ARG A 59 -4.17 20.00 -25.02
CA ARG A 59 -5.61 19.87 -25.21
C ARG A 59 -6.06 18.40 -25.07
N ARG A 60 -7.33 18.24 -24.61
CA ARG A 60 -7.94 16.93 -24.36
C ARG A 60 -7.96 16.02 -25.59
N GLU A 61 -8.16 16.59 -26.79
CA GLU A 61 -8.31 15.87 -28.05
C GLU A 61 -7.03 15.18 -28.54
N ASN A 62 -5.92 15.48 -27.92
CA ASN A 62 -4.64 14.80 -28.18
C ASN A 62 -4.44 13.53 -27.32
N ALA A 63 -5.41 13.19 -26.46
CA ALA A 63 -5.42 11.95 -25.70
C ALA A 63 -6.65 11.10 -26.09
N THR A 64 -6.40 9.92 -26.61
CA THR A 64 -7.41 8.96 -27.07
C THR A 64 -7.20 7.59 -26.40
N VAL A 65 -8.17 6.68 -26.54
CA VAL A 65 -7.96 5.28 -26.25
C VAL A 65 -7.97 4.50 -27.57
N GLU A 66 -6.88 3.80 -27.85
CA GLU A 66 -6.71 3.00 -29.06
C GLU A 66 -6.25 1.58 -28.67
N ASN A 67 -7.03 0.56 -29.01
CA ASN A 67 -6.69 -0.86 -28.79
C ASN A 67 -6.29 -1.16 -27.31
N GLY A 68 -7.03 -0.62 -26.35
CA GLY A 68 -6.76 -0.83 -24.93
C GLY A 68 -5.58 -0.03 -24.37
N ASN A 69 -5.12 1.00 -25.07
CA ASN A 69 -4.07 1.89 -24.58
C ASN A 69 -4.56 3.34 -24.54
N LEU A 70 -4.19 4.09 -23.53
CA LEU A 70 -4.15 5.55 -23.63
C LEU A 70 -3.08 5.95 -24.65
N VAL A 71 -3.43 6.80 -25.58
CA VAL A 71 -2.51 7.33 -26.59
C VAL A 71 -2.44 8.85 -26.49
N ILE A 72 -1.31 9.37 -26.05
CA ILE A 72 -1.00 10.79 -26.09
C ILE A 72 -0.27 11.09 -27.39
N THR A 73 -0.85 11.98 -28.20
CA THR A 73 -0.35 12.30 -29.54
C THR A 73 0.13 13.75 -29.64
N ALA A 74 1.43 13.93 -29.83
CA ALA A 74 1.98 15.21 -30.23
C ALA A 74 1.83 15.40 -31.75
N LYS A 75 1.32 16.56 -32.17
CA LYS A 75 1.03 16.87 -33.59
C LYS A 75 1.67 18.16 -34.01
N ARG A 76 2.07 18.22 -35.29
CA ARG A 76 2.30 19.50 -35.99
C ARG A 76 0.93 20.02 -36.42
N GLU A 77 0.35 20.88 -35.61
CA GLU A 77 -1.01 21.39 -35.76
C GLU A 77 -1.08 22.81 -35.18
N ASP A 78 -1.40 23.80 -36.04
CA ASP A 78 -1.53 25.18 -35.59
C ASP A 78 -2.83 25.33 -34.78
N PHE A 79 -2.73 25.64 -33.49
CA PHE A 79 -3.84 25.80 -32.59
C PHE A 79 -3.53 26.80 -31.47
N GLY A 80 -4.45 27.74 -31.21
CA GLY A 80 -4.32 28.69 -30.11
C GLY A 80 -3.08 29.60 -30.18
N GLY A 81 -2.50 29.80 -31.37
CA GLY A 81 -1.26 30.55 -31.55
C GLY A 81 0.02 29.72 -31.40
N TYR A 82 -0.10 28.43 -31.22
CA TYR A 82 1.00 27.47 -31.10
C TYR A 82 1.09 26.60 -32.34
N ARG A 83 2.31 26.15 -32.68
CA ARG A 83 2.58 25.30 -33.86
C ARG A 83 2.41 23.80 -33.59
N TYR A 84 2.36 23.43 -32.33
CA TYR A 84 2.26 22.04 -31.89
C TYR A 84 1.12 21.89 -30.89
N THR A 85 0.50 20.72 -30.91
CA THR A 85 -0.48 20.33 -29.90
C THR A 85 -0.07 19.01 -29.27
N SER A 86 -0.42 18.80 -28.00
CA SER A 86 -0.22 17.55 -27.27
C SER A 86 -1.26 17.39 -26.17
N ALA A 87 -1.09 16.43 -25.26
CA ALA A 87 -1.94 16.31 -24.08
C ALA A 87 -1.13 16.21 -22.79
N ARG A 88 -1.71 16.79 -21.73
CA ARG A 88 -1.26 16.67 -20.34
C ARG A 88 -2.47 16.39 -19.47
N MET A 89 -2.36 15.36 -18.63
CA MET A 89 -3.45 14.90 -17.78
C MET A 89 -2.91 14.53 -16.39
N LYS A 90 -3.75 14.70 -15.37
CA LYS A 90 -3.37 14.51 -13.96
C LYS A 90 -4.52 13.99 -13.12
N THR A 91 -4.18 13.38 -11.98
CA THR A 91 -5.19 12.95 -11.00
C THR A 91 -5.43 13.97 -9.88
N GLN A 92 -4.89 15.18 -9.96
CA GLN A 92 -5.06 16.25 -8.97
C GLN A 92 -6.53 16.54 -8.67
N GLY A 93 -6.89 16.58 -7.38
CA GLY A 93 -8.28 16.81 -6.93
C GLY A 93 -9.20 15.60 -7.07
N LYS A 94 -8.72 14.47 -7.62
CA LYS A 94 -9.43 13.21 -7.77
C LYS A 94 -8.78 12.09 -6.97
N LYS A 95 -7.48 11.87 -7.17
CA LYS A 95 -6.69 10.84 -6.48
C LYS A 95 -5.30 11.36 -6.14
N SER A 96 -4.84 11.00 -4.95
CA SER A 96 -3.46 11.20 -4.49
C SER A 96 -3.10 10.10 -3.50
N TRP A 97 -1.82 9.86 -3.32
CA TRP A 97 -1.31 8.81 -2.43
C TRP A 97 -0.09 9.29 -1.67
N THR A 98 0.03 8.85 -0.42
CA THR A 98 1.27 8.91 0.33
C THR A 98 1.82 7.50 0.42
N TYR A 99 3.02 7.30 -0.12
CA TYR A 99 3.70 6.02 -0.24
C TYR A 99 2.98 5.00 -1.14
N GLY A 100 3.71 4.02 -1.57
CA GLY A 100 3.21 2.96 -2.42
C GLY A 100 4.18 2.59 -3.54
N ARG A 101 3.69 1.78 -4.48
CA ARG A 101 4.32 1.54 -5.77
C ARG A 101 3.40 2.08 -6.85
N MET A 102 3.89 3.06 -7.60
CA MET A 102 3.23 3.63 -8.77
C MET A 102 3.92 3.09 -10.00
N GLU A 103 3.17 2.43 -10.89
CA GLU A 103 3.73 1.88 -12.12
C GLU A 103 2.84 2.15 -13.32
N ALA A 104 3.47 2.31 -14.47
CA ALA A 104 2.80 2.38 -15.76
C ALA A 104 3.59 1.58 -16.80
N ARG A 105 2.87 0.89 -17.68
CA ARG A 105 3.46 0.20 -18.83
C ARG A 105 3.35 1.08 -20.04
N ILE A 106 4.51 1.59 -20.52
CA ILE A 106 4.57 2.67 -21.50
C ILE A 106 5.50 2.30 -22.65
N LYS A 107 5.11 2.72 -23.87
CA LYS A 107 5.93 2.73 -25.08
C LYS A 107 6.07 4.16 -25.56
N LEU A 108 7.31 4.62 -25.78
CA LEU A 108 7.62 6.00 -26.11
C LEU A 108 7.85 6.21 -27.62
N PRO A 109 7.61 7.42 -28.13
CA PRO A 109 7.76 7.71 -29.57
C PRO A 109 9.21 7.77 -30.04
N VAL A 110 10.16 8.13 -29.17
CA VAL A 110 11.61 8.31 -29.46
C VAL A 110 11.82 9.15 -30.71
N LYS A 111 11.29 10.39 -30.73
CA LYS A 111 11.34 11.34 -31.87
C LYS A 111 12.03 12.62 -31.44
N GLN A 112 12.78 13.21 -32.40
CA GLN A 112 13.47 14.49 -32.17
C GLN A 112 12.47 15.59 -31.81
N GLY A 113 12.68 16.19 -30.63
CA GLY A 113 11.85 17.28 -30.11
C GLY A 113 10.70 16.79 -29.22
N THR A 114 10.55 15.47 -28.94
CA THR A 114 9.56 14.98 -27.97
C THR A 114 10.17 14.83 -26.59
N TRP A 115 9.33 15.06 -25.56
CA TRP A 115 9.66 14.91 -24.15
C TRP A 115 8.45 14.32 -23.41
N PRO A 116 8.26 13.00 -23.48
CA PRO A 116 7.25 12.30 -22.71
C PRO A 116 7.63 12.18 -21.23
N GLY A 117 6.64 12.34 -20.35
CA GLY A 117 6.78 12.25 -18.90
C GLY A 117 5.69 11.39 -18.24
N TRP A 118 6.11 10.57 -17.28
CA TRP A 118 5.30 9.86 -16.28
C TRP A 118 5.85 10.22 -14.91
N TRP A 119 5.10 11.00 -14.13
CA TRP A 119 5.62 11.71 -12.97
C TRP A 119 4.53 12.06 -11.94
N MET A 120 4.93 12.69 -10.84
CA MET A 120 4.05 13.05 -9.73
C MET A 120 4.41 14.42 -9.17
N LEU A 121 3.40 15.15 -8.67
CA LEU A 121 3.56 16.40 -7.91
C LEU A 121 2.87 16.33 -6.56
N GLY A 122 3.45 16.99 -5.56
CA GLY A 122 2.85 17.12 -4.24
C GLY A 122 1.48 17.80 -4.30
N SER A 123 0.46 17.23 -3.64
CA SER A 123 -0.92 17.72 -3.69
C SER A 123 -1.10 19.13 -3.13
N ASN A 124 -0.15 19.60 -2.33
CA ASN A 124 -0.13 20.94 -1.75
C ASN A 124 0.47 22.02 -2.68
N ILE A 125 0.79 21.68 -3.94
CA ILE A 125 1.46 22.60 -4.88
C ILE A 125 0.75 23.95 -5.01
N SER A 126 -0.59 23.97 -4.98
CA SER A 126 -1.37 25.21 -5.10
C SER A 126 -1.17 26.18 -3.91
N SER A 127 -0.69 25.69 -2.77
CA SER A 127 -0.45 26.49 -1.58
C SER A 127 1.01 26.84 -1.34
N VAL A 128 1.95 25.94 -1.68
CA VAL A 128 3.38 26.15 -1.39
C VAL A 128 4.22 26.41 -2.64
N GLY A 129 3.68 26.15 -3.83
CA GLY A 129 4.38 26.29 -5.10
C GLY A 129 5.47 25.23 -5.33
N TRP A 130 6.07 25.28 -6.53
CA TRP A 130 7.23 24.48 -6.91
C TRP A 130 8.51 25.23 -6.55
N PRO A 131 9.61 24.59 -6.07
CA PRO A 131 9.77 23.15 -5.85
C PRO A 131 9.40 22.69 -4.41
N ALA A 132 8.79 23.55 -3.59
CA ALA A 132 8.47 23.23 -2.19
C ALA A 132 7.42 22.14 -2.03
N SER A 133 6.58 21.91 -3.05
CA SER A 133 5.63 20.80 -3.10
C SER A 133 6.29 19.43 -3.25
N GLY A 134 7.50 19.39 -3.82
CA GLY A 134 8.15 18.17 -4.28
C GLY A 134 7.61 17.70 -5.64
N GLU A 135 8.47 17.02 -6.41
CA GLU A 135 8.19 16.40 -7.70
C GLU A 135 8.94 15.07 -7.79
N LEU A 136 8.33 14.05 -8.36
CA LEU A 136 8.92 12.73 -8.56
C LEU A 136 8.73 12.30 -10.00
N ASP A 137 9.79 12.37 -10.80
CA ASP A 137 9.79 11.90 -12.19
C ASP A 137 10.08 10.41 -12.19
N ILE A 138 9.06 9.62 -12.50
CA ILE A 138 9.16 8.16 -12.54
C ILE A 138 9.84 7.73 -13.83
N MET A 139 9.50 8.39 -14.92
CA MET A 139 10.11 8.18 -16.24
C MET A 139 10.02 9.44 -17.07
N GLU A 140 11.16 9.90 -17.55
CA GLU A 140 11.28 10.89 -18.61
C GLU A 140 12.21 10.38 -19.72
N GLN A 141 11.99 10.84 -20.94
CA GLN A 141 12.84 10.56 -22.09
C GLN A 141 12.84 11.78 -23.01
N ILE A 142 13.95 12.08 -23.66
CA ILE A 142 14.04 13.20 -24.61
C ILE A 142 14.56 12.75 -25.96
N ASN A 143 14.00 13.37 -27.00
CA ASN A 143 14.48 13.25 -28.38
C ASN A 143 14.54 11.77 -28.87
N THR A 144 15.61 11.45 -29.59
CA THR A 144 15.86 10.09 -30.14
C THR A 144 16.71 9.22 -29.23
N GLY A 145 16.90 9.63 -27.97
CA GLY A 145 17.75 8.90 -27.00
C GLY A 145 17.15 7.56 -26.59
N ASN A 146 18.04 6.63 -26.26
CA ASN A 146 17.69 5.31 -25.69
C ASN A 146 17.80 5.30 -24.17
N THR A 147 17.84 6.46 -23.54
CA THR A 147 18.01 6.63 -22.09
C THR A 147 16.72 7.17 -21.48
N VAL A 148 16.31 6.58 -20.37
CA VAL A 148 15.23 7.07 -19.51
C VAL A 148 15.81 7.60 -18.22
N TYR A 149 15.13 8.57 -17.62
CA TYR A 149 15.57 9.29 -16.42
C TYR A 149 14.52 9.17 -15.34
N GLY A 150 14.98 9.11 -14.09
CA GLY A 150 14.15 9.18 -12.90
C GLY A 150 14.77 10.16 -11.93
N THR A 151 13.99 11.17 -11.48
CA THR A 151 14.49 12.29 -10.70
C THR A 151 13.53 12.62 -9.56
N ALA A 152 14.06 13.13 -8.47
CA ALA A 152 13.30 13.80 -7.42
C ALA A 152 13.73 15.26 -7.37
N HIS A 153 12.74 16.19 -7.30
CA HIS A 153 12.99 17.63 -7.15
C HIS A 153 12.30 18.14 -5.88
N TRP A 154 13.00 18.98 -5.12
CA TRP A 154 12.45 19.56 -3.89
C TRP A 154 13.10 20.92 -3.58
N GLN A 155 12.61 21.58 -2.55
CA GLN A 155 13.24 22.79 -2.04
C GLN A 155 14.30 22.44 -0.99
N ALA A 156 15.54 22.82 -1.23
CA ALA A 156 16.63 22.71 -0.26
C ALA A 156 16.41 23.64 0.95
N ALA A 157 17.15 23.41 2.03
CA ALA A 157 17.04 24.21 3.27
C ALA A 157 17.34 25.71 3.10
N ASN A 158 18.11 26.08 2.07
CA ASN A 158 18.41 27.47 1.71
C ASN A 158 17.34 28.11 0.78
N GLY A 159 16.25 27.40 0.49
CA GLY A 159 15.15 27.85 -0.35
C GLY A 159 15.36 27.62 -1.85
N SER A 160 16.56 27.21 -2.31
CA SER A 160 16.78 26.87 -3.72
C SER A 160 16.16 25.55 -4.13
N GLN A 161 16.03 25.33 -5.44
CA GLN A 161 15.76 24.01 -6.00
C GLN A 161 16.92 23.05 -5.68
N ALA A 162 16.58 21.82 -5.35
CA ALA A 162 17.48 20.69 -5.29
C ALA A 162 16.90 19.54 -6.12
N ASP A 163 17.76 18.71 -6.67
CA ASP A 163 17.40 17.51 -7.41
C ASP A 163 18.36 16.37 -7.12
N TYR A 164 17.86 15.15 -7.32
CA TYR A 164 18.66 13.93 -7.27
C TYR A 164 18.10 12.90 -8.22
N GLY A 165 18.83 12.60 -9.27
CA GLY A 165 18.38 11.74 -10.37
C GLY A 165 19.44 10.74 -10.81
N ASN A 166 18.98 9.76 -11.58
CA ASN A 166 19.80 8.80 -12.30
C ASN A 166 19.12 8.40 -13.60
N SER A 167 19.82 7.66 -14.44
CA SER A 167 19.33 7.25 -15.75
C SER A 167 19.65 5.78 -16.04
N LEU A 168 18.91 5.23 -17.00
CA LEU A 168 19.10 3.87 -17.49
C LEU A 168 18.98 3.84 -19.02
N VAL A 169 19.94 3.19 -19.66
CA VAL A 169 19.85 2.86 -21.09
C VAL A 169 18.90 1.67 -21.26
N THR A 170 17.91 1.81 -22.15
CA THR A 170 16.90 0.78 -22.44
C THR A 170 16.47 0.85 -23.91
N THR A 171 15.34 0.25 -24.25
CA THR A 171 14.71 0.33 -25.58
C THR A 171 13.36 1.06 -25.51
N PRO A 172 13.33 2.40 -25.28
CA PRO A 172 12.09 3.10 -24.94
C PRO A 172 10.99 3.00 -26.01
N ALA A 173 11.35 2.65 -27.26
CA ALA A 173 10.41 2.38 -28.35
C ALA A 173 9.63 1.05 -28.19
N ASP A 174 9.99 0.21 -27.23
CA ASP A 174 9.25 -0.96 -26.81
C ASP A 174 8.43 -0.66 -25.54
N TYR A 175 7.52 -1.57 -25.17
CA TYR A 175 6.81 -1.44 -23.92
C TYR A 175 7.69 -1.85 -22.72
N HIS A 176 7.82 -0.95 -21.76
CA HIS A 176 8.46 -1.21 -20.47
C HIS A 176 7.53 -0.83 -19.32
N VAL A 177 7.72 -1.47 -18.17
CA VAL A 177 7.06 -1.10 -16.91
C VAL A 177 7.99 -0.17 -16.15
N TYR A 178 7.62 1.11 -16.09
CA TYR A 178 8.31 2.13 -15.30
C TYR A 178 7.62 2.29 -13.96
N ALA A 179 8.38 2.23 -12.88
CA ALA A 179 7.80 2.30 -11.55
C ALA A 179 8.68 3.03 -10.54
N ILE A 180 8.03 3.62 -9.54
CA ILE A 180 8.65 4.09 -8.31
C ILE A 180 8.06 3.30 -7.12
N GLU A 181 8.93 2.82 -6.22
CA GLU A 181 8.54 2.37 -4.90
C GLU A 181 8.93 3.43 -3.88
N TRP A 182 7.96 3.87 -3.14
CA TRP A 182 8.07 4.98 -2.22
C TRP A 182 7.56 4.59 -0.83
N ASP A 183 8.41 4.73 0.16
CA ASP A 183 8.09 4.55 1.58
C ASP A 183 8.62 5.75 2.40
N LYS A 184 8.43 5.74 3.72
CA LYS A 184 8.88 6.82 4.60
C LYS A 184 10.41 7.04 4.62
N ASP A 185 11.18 6.06 4.15
CA ASP A 185 12.64 6.07 4.23
C ASP A 185 13.31 6.22 2.87
N TYR A 186 12.68 5.72 1.78
CA TYR A 186 13.31 5.63 0.48
C TYR A 186 12.35 5.88 -0.69
N LEU A 187 12.92 6.45 -1.77
CA LEU A 187 12.41 6.44 -3.14
C LEU A 187 13.28 5.48 -3.95
N ARG A 188 12.68 4.56 -4.72
CA ARG A 188 13.41 3.59 -5.57
C ARG A 188 12.76 3.53 -6.93
N TRP A 189 13.54 3.67 -7.99
CA TRP A 189 13.08 3.66 -9.38
C TRP A 189 13.41 2.33 -10.05
N PHE A 190 12.47 1.86 -10.88
CA PHE A 190 12.56 0.57 -11.55
C PHE A 190 12.18 0.68 -13.02
N VAL A 191 12.84 -0.12 -13.85
CA VAL A 191 12.39 -0.49 -15.20
C VAL A 191 12.31 -2.01 -15.26
N ASP A 192 11.15 -2.53 -15.65
CA ASP A 192 10.85 -3.98 -15.73
C ASP A 192 11.23 -4.76 -14.47
N GLY A 193 10.95 -4.17 -13.31
CA GLY A 193 11.26 -4.76 -12.02
C GLY A 193 12.72 -4.65 -11.58
N THR A 194 13.62 -4.12 -12.42
CA THR A 194 15.02 -3.90 -12.08
C THR A 194 15.22 -2.51 -11.50
N GLN A 195 15.67 -2.42 -10.24
CA GLN A 195 15.98 -1.14 -9.60
C GLN A 195 17.26 -0.54 -10.20
N TYR A 196 17.18 0.71 -10.67
CA TYR A 196 18.35 1.43 -11.20
C TYR A 196 18.71 2.69 -10.41
N HIS A 197 17.81 3.18 -9.55
CA HIS A 197 18.05 4.38 -8.76
C HIS A 197 17.44 4.25 -7.35
N VAL A 198 18.03 4.92 -6.35
CA VAL A 198 17.53 5.00 -4.98
C VAL A 198 17.92 6.30 -4.33
N MET A 199 17.00 6.90 -3.57
CA MET A 199 17.23 8.08 -2.75
C MET A 199 16.72 7.83 -1.33
N GLN A 200 17.52 8.16 -0.33
CA GLN A 200 17.09 8.13 1.07
C GLN A 200 16.38 9.44 1.44
N ILE A 201 15.21 9.31 2.06
CA ILE A 201 14.35 10.44 2.51
C ILE A 201 13.95 10.33 3.98
N THR A 202 14.61 9.45 4.74
CA THR A 202 14.28 9.15 6.15
C THR A 202 14.18 10.42 6.98
N ASN A 203 13.04 10.60 7.67
CA ASN A 203 12.77 11.74 8.56
C ASN A 203 12.96 13.13 7.90
N GLY A 204 12.85 13.23 6.57
CA GLY A 204 13.05 14.48 5.84
C GLY A 204 14.50 14.96 5.79
N THR A 205 15.47 14.05 5.92
CA THR A 205 16.90 14.37 5.79
C THR A 205 17.15 15.15 4.50
N GLY A 206 17.96 16.22 4.58
CA GLY A 206 18.22 17.08 3.41
C GLY A 206 17.03 17.95 2.97
N ASN A 207 16.10 18.22 3.87
CA ASN A 207 14.86 18.99 3.62
C ASN A 207 13.85 18.28 2.70
N THR A 208 13.83 16.96 2.72
CA THR A 208 12.97 16.11 1.89
C THR A 208 11.56 15.85 2.46
N GLN A 209 11.09 16.73 3.40
CA GLN A 209 9.74 16.61 4.01
C GLN A 209 8.61 16.67 2.99
N ALA A 210 8.83 17.25 1.81
CA ALA A 210 7.86 17.21 0.72
C ALA A 210 7.46 15.77 0.38
N PHE A 211 8.41 14.83 0.37
CA PHE A 211 8.18 13.42 0.06
C PHE A 211 7.56 12.61 1.22
N GLN A 212 7.13 13.25 2.29
CA GLN A 212 6.34 12.64 3.38
C GLN A 212 4.86 13.01 3.30
N LYS A 213 4.42 13.60 2.18
CA LYS A 213 3.05 14.06 1.93
C LYS A 213 2.46 13.31 0.74
N ASP A 214 1.21 13.58 0.42
CA ASP A 214 0.55 12.96 -0.72
C ASP A 214 0.89 13.64 -2.05
N PHE A 215 0.97 12.81 -3.09
CA PHE A 215 1.27 13.19 -4.47
C PHE A 215 0.19 12.68 -5.41
N PHE A 216 -0.08 13.45 -6.46
CA PHE A 216 -0.95 13.05 -7.57
C PHE A 216 -0.10 12.72 -8.82
N LEU A 217 -0.68 11.94 -9.73
CA LEU A 217 -0.03 11.43 -10.93
C LEU A 217 -0.21 12.39 -12.10
N LEU A 218 0.79 12.43 -13.01
CA LEU A 218 0.75 13.16 -14.28
C LEU A 218 1.28 12.28 -15.42
N LEU A 219 0.67 12.46 -16.58
CA LEU A 219 1.13 11.95 -17.88
C LEU A 219 1.06 13.08 -18.89
N ASN A 220 2.15 13.31 -19.61
CA ASN A 220 2.18 14.26 -20.70
C ASN A 220 3.23 13.89 -21.76
N MET A 221 3.18 14.58 -22.88
CA MET A 221 4.26 14.59 -23.84
C MET A 221 4.50 16.03 -24.31
N ALA A 222 5.55 16.66 -23.81
CA ALA A 222 5.96 17.98 -24.26
C ALA A 222 6.60 17.94 -25.67
N VAL A 223 6.60 19.07 -26.34
CA VAL A 223 7.28 19.29 -27.63
C VAL A 223 8.25 20.43 -27.48
N GLY A 224 9.55 20.15 -27.64
CA GLY A 224 10.60 21.10 -27.34
C GLY A 224 10.68 21.46 -25.86
N GLY A 225 11.45 22.48 -25.55
CA GLY A 225 11.66 23.00 -24.23
C GLY A 225 13.12 23.09 -23.84
N ASN A 226 13.38 23.55 -22.62
CA ASN A 226 14.74 23.81 -22.14
C ASN A 226 15.66 22.58 -22.20
N TRP A 227 15.12 21.37 -21.93
CA TRP A 227 15.93 20.17 -21.87
C TRP A 227 16.06 19.45 -23.22
N PRO A 228 14.99 19.10 -23.96
CA PRO A 228 15.13 18.50 -25.30
C PRO A 228 15.65 19.47 -26.35
N GLY A 229 15.64 20.77 -26.08
CA GLY A 229 15.94 21.82 -27.02
C GLY A 229 14.76 22.18 -27.92
N PHE A 230 15.03 23.05 -28.89
CA PHE A 230 13.99 23.62 -29.75
C PHE A 230 14.06 23.12 -31.19
N SER A 231 14.89 22.12 -31.47
CA SER A 231 14.97 21.44 -32.76
C SER A 231 13.93 20.32 -32.83
N ILE A 232 12.83 20.57 -33.55
CA ILE A 232 11.74 19.62 -33.72
C ILE A 232 11.80 19.03 -35.13
N ASP A 233 11.72 17.71 -35.25
CA ASP A 233 11.54 17.07 -36.56
C ASP A 233 10.05 17.01 -36.90
N ASP A 234 9.54 18.03 -37.56
CA ASP A 234 8.15 18.14 -37.99
C ASP A 234 7.72 16.94 -38.86
N GLY A 235 8.67 16.34 -39.61
CA GLY A 235 8.40 15.16 -40.45
C GLY A 235 8.17 13.87 -39.67
N SER A 236 8.59 13.82 -38.44
CA SER A 236 8.35 12.66 -37.53
C SER A 236 7.03 12.74 -36.75
N LEU A 237 6.30 13.85 -36.88
CA LEU A 237 4.98 14.02 -36.27
C LEU A 237 3.86 13.52 -37.21
N PRO A 238 2.75 12.98 -36.70
CA PRO A 238 2.40 12.85 -35.27
C PRO A 238 3.23 11.77 -34.54
N ALA A 239 3.68 12.12 -33.33
CA ALA A 239 4.39 11.22 -32.44
C ALA A 239 3.42 10.71 -31.36
N LYS A 240 3.45 9.41 -31.04
CA LYS A 240 2.50 8.77 -30.13
C LYS A 240 3.22 8.10 -28.95
N MET A 241 2.83 8.45 -27.74
CA MET A 241 3.14 7.74 -26.51
C MET A 241 1.96 6.81 -26.18
N TYR A 242 2.23 5.52 -25.98
CA TYR A 242 1.21 4.53 -25.63
C TYR A 242 1.37 4.13 -24.18
N VAL A 243 0.27 4.16 -23.42
CA VAL A 243 0.20 3.72 -22.03
C VAL A 243 -0.82 2.59 -21.94
N ASP A 244 -0.37 1.38 -21.67
CA ASP A 244 -1.20 0.18 -21.55
C ASP A 244 -2.03 0.23 -20.27
N TYR A 245 -1.38 0.56 -19.15
CA TYR A 245 -2.04 0.76 -17.86
C TYR A 245 -1.27 1.72 -16.96
N VAL A 246 -1.98 2.24 -15.98
CA VAL A 246 -1.41 2.90 -14.78
C VAL A 246 -1.97 2.18 -13.56
N ARG A 247 -1.10 1.78 -12.63
CA ARG A 247 -1.47 1.05 -11.41
C ARG A 247 -0.80 1.62 -10.19
N VAL A 248 -1.55 1.69 -9.09
CA VAL A 248 -1.03 2.08 -7.78
C VAL A 248 -1.26 0.95 -6.81
N TYR A 249 -0.18 0.57 -6.14
CA TYR A 249 -0.19 -0.44 -5.09
C TYR A 249 0.25 0.19 -3.78
N GLN A 250 -0.36 -0.24 -2.69
CA GLN A 250 0.12 0.08 -1.34
C GLN A 250 0.46 -1.22 -0.61
N LYS A 251 1.41 -1.14 0.31
CA LYS A 251 1.69 -2.28 1.18
C LYS A 251 0.49 -2.50 2.08
N GLY A 252 -0.19 -3.62 1.88
CA GLY A 252 -1.22 -4.06 2.82
C GLY A 252 -0.61 -4.17 4.21
N SER A 253 -1.40 -3.92 5.25
CA SER A 253 -0.99 -4.38 6.58
C SER A 253 -0.72 -5.88 6.47
N ALA A 254 0.41 -6.35 6.98
CA ALA A 254 0.66 -7.78 7.04
C ALA A 254 -0.57 -8.46 7.68
N PRO A 255 -1.06 -9.58 7.11
CA PRO A 255 -2.17 -10.29 7.71
C PRO A 255 -1.86 -10.58 9.18
N VAL A 256 -2.68 -10.05 10.06
CA VAL A 256 -2.52 -10.31 11.50
C VAL A 256 -3.23 -11.63 11.82
N SER A 257 -2.51 -12.55 12.42
CA SER A 257 -3.05 -13.80 12.94
C SER A 257 -2.43 -14.05 14.30
N ILE A 258 -3.23 -13.91 15.37
CA ILE A 258 -2.83 -14.14 16.75
C ILE A 258 -3.72 -15.25 17.27
N GLN A 259 -3.15 -16.39 17.61
CA GLN A 259 -3.85 -17.50 18.24
C GLN A 259 -3.48 -17.56 19.72
N LEU A 260 -4.49 -17.69 20.57
CA LEU A 260 -4.40 -17.80 22.01
C LEU A 260 -5.02 -19.15 22.38
N GLU A 261 -4.20 -20.08 22.83
CA GLU A 261 -4.69 -21.36 23.35
C GLU A 261 -5.46 -21.10 24.63
N ALA A 262 -6.56 -21.80 24.81
CA ALA A 262 -7.47 -21.50 25.91
C ALA A 262 -6.81 -21.78 27.28
N GLU A 263 -5.99 -22.82 27.36
CA GLU A 263 -5.24 -23.21 28.57
C GLU A 263 -4.06 -22.26 28.90
N ASN A 264 -3.63 -21.41 27.97
CA ASN A 264 -2.54 -20.44 28.16
C ASN A 264 -3.03 -19.09 28.70
N TYR A 265 -4.03 -19.13 29.55
CA TYR A 265 -4.60 -17.94 30.20
C TYR A 265 -3.62 -17.28 31.20
N ALA A 266 -3.73 -15.96 31.35
CA ALA A 266 -3.04 -15.21 32.39
C ALA A 266 -3.76 -15.33 33.75
N VAL A 267 -5.10 -15.21 33.73
CA VAL A 267 -5.96 -15.30 34.90
C VAL A 267 -7.32 -15.93 34.51
N MET A 268 -7.95 -16.64 35.38
CA MET A 268 -9.27 -17.26 35.14
C MET A 268 -10.13 -17.36 36.43
N SER A 269 -11.41 -17.67 36.26
CA SER A 269 -12.34 -18.06 37.33
C SER A 269 -13.33 -19.08 36.81
N GLY A 270 -13.54 -20.14 37.59
CA GLY A 270 -14.59 -21.13 37.44
C GLY A 270 -14.31 -22.29 36.49
N ILE A 271 -13.23 -22.19 35.66
CA ILE A 271 -12.95 -23.16 34.61
C ILE A 271 -11.94 -24.24 35.03
N GLN A 272 -11.86 -25.31 34.23
CA GLN A 272 -10.84 -26.37 34.38
C GLN A 272 -10.28 -26.73 32.99
N THR A 273 -9.08 -27.32 32.95
CA THR A 273 -8.45 -27.82 31.71
C THR A 273 -8.57 -29.32 31.59
N GLU A 274 -8.73 -29.82 30.39
CA GLU A 274 -8.70 -31.25 30.06
C GLU A 274 -7.92 -31.53 28.78
N ALA A 275 -7.69 -32.80 28.46
CA ALA A 275 -7.03 -33.19 27.22
C ALA A 275 -7.95 -32.93 26.03
N CYS A 276 -7.45 -32.17 25.02
CA CYS A 276 -8.19 -31.85 23.82
C CYS A 276 -8.04 -32.94 22.75
N SER A 277 -9.14 -33.34 22.11
CA SER A 277 -9.12 -34.31 21.01
C SER A 277 -8.40 -33.78 19.73
N GLU A 278 -8.19 -32.45 19.59
CA GLU A 278 -7.43 -31.84 18.54
C GLU A 278 -5.94 -31.64 18.90
N GLY A 279 -5.53 -32.10 20.09
CA GLY A 279 -4.16 -31.96 20.60
C GLY A 279 -4.05 -30.86 21.65
N GLY A 280 -3.07 -30.98 22.56
CA GLY A 280 -2.91 -30.06 23.67
C GLY A 280 -3.98 -30.23 24.76
N GLN A 281 -4.38 -29.12 25.33
CA GLN A 281 -5.47 -29.04 26.31
C GLN A 281 -6.55 -28.08 25.80
N ASP A 282 -7.75 -28.23 26.34
CA ASP A 282 -8.83 -27.27 26.20
C ASP A 282 -9.37 -26.87 27.58
N VAL A 283 -10.21 -25.85 27.59
CA VAL A 283 -10.88 -25.37 28.79
C VAL A 283 -12.34 -25.79 28.75
N GLY A 284 -12.75 -26.49 29.78
CA GLY A 284 -14.12 -26.93 30.00
C GLY A 284 -14.66 -26.51 31.39
N TRP A 285 -15.77 -27.15 31.80
CA TRP A 285 -16.54 -26.84 33.04
C TRP A 285 -16.95 -25.37 33.11
N ILE A 286 -17.20 -24.77 31.98
CA ILE A 286 -17.56 -23.35 31.87
C ILE A 286 -19.03 -23.17 32.25
N ASP A 287 -19.29 -22.49 33.36
CA ASP A 287 -20.60 -22.08 33.82
C ASP A 287 -20.87 -20.57 33.53
N ALA A 288 -22.10 -20.14 33.75
CA ALA A 288 -22.45 -18.72 33.57
C ALA A 288 -21.68 -17.85 34.57
N ASN A 289 -21.08 -16.77 34.05
CA ASN A 289 -20.17 -15.80 34.69
C ASN A 289 -18.73 -16.28 34.89
N ASP A 290 -18.35 -17.46 34.46
CA ASP A 290 -16.94 -17.84 34.40
C ASP A 290 -16.21 -17.02 33.33
N TRP A 291 -14.91 -16.85 33.49
CA TRP A 291 -14.11 -16.01 32.59
C TRP A 291 -12.65 -16.47 32.50
N ILE A 292 -12.04 -16.12 31.38
CA ILE A 292 -10.64 -16.37 31.02
C ILE A 292 -10.03 -15.09 30.48
N VAL A 293 -8.81 -14.73 30.90
CA VAL A 293 -8.08 -13.54 30.45
C VAL A 293 -6.77 -13.94 29.81
N TRP A 294 -6.42 -13.31 28.71
CA TRP A 294 -5.11 -13.40 28.05
C TRP A 294 -4.46 -12.05 27.93
N ASP A 295 -3.11 -12.02 28.05
CA ASP A 295 -2.27 -10.93 27.61
C ASP A 295 -2.08 -11.02 26.09
N VAL A 296 -2.37 -9.95 25.36
CA VAL A 296 -2.24 -9.90 23.90
C VAL A 296 -1.59 -8.61 23.43
N ASN A 297 -0.66 -8.74 22.50
CA ASN A 297 -0.12 -7.59 21.76
C ASN A 297 -0.79 -7.48 20.41
N VAL A 298 -1.65 -6.49 20.25
CA VAL A 298 -2.35 -6.19 18.99
C VAL A 298 -1.47 -5.26 18.15
N PRO A 299 -0.92 -5.70 17.00
CA PRO A 299 0.10 -4.93 16.28
C PRO A 299 -0.46 -3.67 15.62
N THR A 300 -1.74 -3.64 15.26
CA THR A 300 -2.37 -2.54 14.53
C THR A 300 -3.81 -2.36 14.98
N ALA A 301 -4.22 -1.13 15.28
CA ALA A 301 -5.62 -0.84 15.61
C ALA A 301 -6.55 -1.09 14.41
N GLY A 302 -7.77 -1.55 14.67
CA GLY A 302 -8.80 -1.74 13.64
C GLY A 302 -9.75 -2.89 13.90
N THR A 303 -10.54 -3.26 12.87
CA THR A 303 -11.52 -4.34 12.94
C THR A 303 -10.83 -5.69 12.73
N TYR A 304 -11.07 -6.60 13.67
CA TYR A 304 -10.59 -7.99 13.66
C TYR A 304 -11.76 -8.96 13.60
N THR A 305 -11.58 -10.06 12.89
CA THR A 305 -12.43 -11.23 13.05
C THR A 305 -11.88 -12.03 14.23
N VAL A 306 -12.71 -12.23 15.26
CA VAL A 306 -12.39 -13.12 16.39
C VAL A 306 -13.09 -14.44 16.18
N SER A 307 -12.33 -15.52 16.15
CA SER A 307 -12.82 -16.89 16.00
C SER A 307 -12.56 -17.66 17.29
N TYR A 308 -13.51 -18.48 17.70
CA TYR A 308 -13.41 -19.36 18.86
C TYR A 308 -13.61 -20.80 18.41
N ARG A 309 -12.71 -21.68 18.79
CA ARG A 309 -12.86 -23.12 18.60
C ARG A 309 -13.59 -23.70 19.78
N VAL A 310 -14.84 -24.14 19.62
CA VAL A 310 -15.74 -24.47 20.69
C VAL A 310 -16.38 -25.84 20.49
N ALA A 311 -16.73 -26.50 21.61
CA ALA A 311 -17.52 -27.73 21.62
C ALA A 311 -18.63 -27.61 22.65
N SER A 312 -19.82 -28.18 22.39
CA SER A 312 -20.94 -28.19 23.33
C SER A 312 -21.87 -29.38 23.08
N LEU A 313 -22.16 -30.14 24.11
CA LEU A 313 -23.06 -31.26 23.99
C LEU A 313 -24.48 -30.82 23.61
N ASN A 314 -24.99 -29.77 24.23
CA ASN A 314 -26.38 -29.33 24.13
C ASN A 314 -26.56 -28.02 23.35
N GLY A 315 -25.51 -27.21 23.19
CA GLY A 315 -25.58 -25.83 22.72
C GLY A 315 -26.14 -24.88 23.80
N GLY A 316 -26.38 -23.63 23.38
CA GLY A 316 -26.97 -22.60 24.26
C GLY A 316 -25.94 -21.78 25.04
N GLY A 317 -24.65 -22.09 24.96
CA GLY A 317 -23.60 -21.26 25.51
C GLY A 317 -23.53 -19.90 24.81
N VAL A 318 -23.09 -18.85 25.50
CA VAL A 318 -22.89 -17.52 24.97
C VAL A 318 -21.56 -16.94 25.45
N ILE A 319 -20.67 -16.68 24.53
CA ILE A 319 -19.36 -16.06 24.75
C ILE A 319 -19.50 -14.54 24.59
N GLN A 320 -19.04 -13.77 25.57
CA GLN A 320 -18.81 -12.35 25.48
C GLN A 320 -17.30 -12.09 25.45
N LEU A 321 -16.82 -11.33 24.45
CA LEU A 321 -15.48 -10.78 24.46
C LEU A 321 -15.48 -9.37 25.03
N GLU A 322 -14.58 -9.12 25.97
CA GLU A 322 -14.46 -7.83 26.64
C GLU A 322 -13.00 -7.50 26.96
N LYS A 323 -12.70 -6.26 27.28
CA LYS A 323 -11.45 -5.92 27.95
C LYS A 323 -11.49 -6.49 29.35
N ALA A 324 -10.37 -7.03 29.83
CA ALA A 324 -10.28 -7.52 31.21
C ALA A 324 -10.77 -6.46 32.19
N GLY A 325 -11.68 -6.86 33.09
CA GLY A 325 -12.39 -5.95 33.98
C GLY A 325 -13.78 -5.52 33.48
N GLY A 326 -14.27 -6.05 32.34
CA GLY A 326 -15.67 -5.98 31.92
C GLY A 326 -16.01 -4.80 31.00
N SER A 327 -15.10 -3.88 30.74
CA SER A 327 -15.37 -2.71 29.90
C SER A 327 -14.12 -2.22 29.13
N PRO A 328 -14.23 -1.94 27.81
CA PRO A 328 -15.42 -2.08 26.98
C PRO A 328 -15.75 -3.56 26.67
N VAL A 329 -17.03 -3.81 26.39
CA VAL A 329 -17.48 -5.05 25.76
C VAL A 329 -17.28 -4.92 24.26
N TYR A 330 -16.62 -5.90 23.64
CA TYR A 330 -16.33 -5.91 22.20
C TYR A 330 -17.40 -6.61 21.37
N GLY A 331 -18.17 -7.54 21.98
CA GLY A 331 -19.23 -8.27 21.32
C GLY A 331 -19.51 -9.63 21.94
N SER A 332 -20.47 -10.35 21.39
CA SER A 332 -20.82 -11.70 21.84
C SER A 332 -21.17 -12.63 20.67
N VAL A 333 -21.05 -13.94 20.90
CA VAL A 333 -21.41 -14.98 19.95
C VAL A 333 -22.01 -16.19 20.66
N SER A 334 -23.02 -16.81 20.06
CA SER A 334 -23.64 -18.01 20.56
C SER A 334 -22.85 -19.26 20.19
N VAL A 335 -22.78 -20.21 21.11
CA VAL A 335 -22.16 -21.52 20.90
C VAL A 335 -23.25 -22.51 20.46
N PRO A 336 -23.15 -23.06 19.22
CA PRO A 336 -24.13 -24.04 18.75
C PRO A 336 -23.93 -25.40 19.40
N ARG A 337 -24.96 -26.25 19.29
CA ARG A 337 -24.83 -27.68 19.67
C ARG A 337 -23.88 -28.36 18.68
N THR A 338 -22.86 -29.04 19.23
CA THR A 338 -21.93 -29.88 18.43
C THR A 338 -22.15 -31.39 18.74
N GLY A 339 -22.91 -31.71 19.76
CA GLY A 339 -23.26 -33.08 20.14
C GLY A 339 -22.20 -33.82 20.97
N GLY A 340 -21.19 -33.11 21.47
CA GLY A 340 -20.16 -33.67 22.34
C GLY A 340 -19.20 -32.58 22.84
N TRP A 341 -18.59 -32.83 24.00
CA TRP A 341 -17.63 -31.91 24.64
C TRP A 341 -16.29 -31.81 23.91
N GLN A 342 -16.00 -32.75 22.98
CA GLN A 342 -14.80 -32.79 22.14
C GLN A 342 -15.16 -32.82 20.64
N ASN A 343 -16.42 -32.48 20.30
CA ASN A 343 -16.84 -32.28 18.91
C ASN A 343 -16.75 -30.77 18.55
N TRP A 344 -15.71 -30.40 17.85
CA TRP A 344 -15.31 -29.00 17.67
C TRP A 344 -15.95 -28.33 16.47
N THR A 345 -16.35 -27.08 16.63
CA THR A 345 -16.74 -26.16 15.58
C THR A 345 -16.11 -24.79 15.80
N THR A 346 -16.13 -23.93 14.79
CA THR A 346 -15.62 -22.55 14.93
C THR A 346 -16.77 -21.57 14.79
N VAL A 347 -16.88 -20.65 15.75
CA VAL A 347 -17.81 -19.51 15.72
C VAL A 347 -17.01 -18.22 15.71
N SER A 348 -17.54 -17.14 15.11
CA SER A 348 -16.80 -15.89 14.98
C SER A 348 -17.71 -14.67 14.96
N HIS A 349 -17.15 -13.51 15.31
CA HIS A 349 -17.74 -12.19 15.14
C HIS A 349 -16.64 -11.15 14.91
N GLN A 350 -17.03 -9.92 14.52
CA GLN A 350 -16.09 -8.82 14.32
C GLN A 350 -16.02 -7.93 15.56
N VAL A 351 -14.81 -7.44 15.86
CA VAL A 351 -14.54 -6.52 16.97
C VAL A 351 -13.55 -5.45 16.55
N THR A 352 -13.60 -4.29 17.18
CA THR A 352 -12.59 -3.23 16.98
C THR A 352 -11.63 -3.20 18.16
N LEU A 353 -10.33 -3.41 17.90
CA LEU A 353 -9.27 -3.42 18.91
C LEU A 353 -8.30 -2.25 18.70
N GLN A 354 -7.75 -1.74 19.79
CA GLN A 354 -6.65 -0.76 19.76
C GLN A 354 -5.31 -1.50 19.59
N ALA A 355 -4.30 -0.80 19.06
CA ALA A 355 -2.94 -1.33 19.00
C ALA A 355 -2.27 -1.32 20.38
N GLY A 356 -1.31 -2.23 20.56
CA GLY A 356 -0.45 -2.31 21.75
C GLY A 356 -0.80 -3.48 22.68
N GLN A 357 -0.09 -3.53 23.79
CA GLN A 357 -0.28 -4.51 24.87
C GLN A 357 -1.62 -4.27 25.59
N GLN A 358 -2.43 -5.29 25.70
CA GLN A 358 -3.70 -5.22 26.38
C GLN A 358 -4.12 -6.59 26.91
N GLN A 359 -5.09 -6.61 27.82
CA GLN A 359 -5.72 -7.81 28.30
C GLN A 359 -7.14 -7.93 27.74
N ILE A 360 -7.43 -9.05 27.11
CA ILE A 360 -8.77 -9.39 26.64
C ILE A 360 -9.32 -10.55 27.48
N ALA A 361 -10.62 -10.56 27.67
CA ALA A 361 -11.31 -11.56 28.43
C ALA A 361 -12.45 -12.19 27.63
N VAL A 362 -12.58 -13.48 27.73
CA VAL A 362 -13.81 -14.22 27.41
C VAL A 362 -14.59 -14.42 28.70
N LYS A 363 -15.84 -13.95 28.75
CA LYS A 363 -16.80 -14.19 29.79
C LYS A 363 -17.94 -15.05 29.26
N ALA A 364 -18.31 -16.09 29.96
CA ALA A 364 -19.50 -16.88 29.66
C ALA A 364 -20.74 -16.15 30.17
N LEU A 365 -21.59 -15.64 29.29
CA LEU A 365 -22.92 -15.16 29.66
C LEU A 365 -23.88 -16.32 29.93
N ALA A 366 -23.67 -17.44 29.22
CA ALA A 366 -24.28 -18.74 29.47
C ALA A 366 -23.23 -19.81 29.22
N GLY A 367 -23.13 -20.78 30.13
CA GLY A 367 -22.12 -21.85 30.10
C GLY A 367 -22.52 -23.05 29.23
N GLY A 368 -21.90 -24.22 29.52
CA GLY A 368 -22.19 -25.47 28.83
C GLY A 368 -21.43 -25.65 27.51
N PHE A 369 -20.21 -25.19 27.45
CA PHE A 369 -19.32 -25.36 26.32
C PHE A 369 -17.85 -25.47 26.74
N ASN A 370 -17.02 -26.02 25.86
CA ASN A 370 -15.56 -26.02 25.96
C ASN A 370 -14.98 -25.05 24.93
N ILE A 371 -13.80 -24.49 25.23
CA ILE A 371 -12.99 -23.67 24.30
C ILE A 371 -11.61 -24.31 24.17
N ASN A 372 -11.16 -24.52 22.89
CA ASN A 372 -9.81 -24.96 22.59
C ASN A 372 -8.88 -23.74 22.38
N TRP A 373 -9.29 -22.80 21.54
CA TRP A 373 -8.50 -21.57 21.28
C TRP A 373 -9.40 -20.39 20.86
N LEU A 374 -8.82 -19.19 21.00
CA LEU A 374 -9.31 -17.94 20.42
C LEU A 374 -8.31 -17.45 19.37
N LYS A 375 -8.77 -16.96 18.21
CA LYS A 375 -7.91 -16.45 17.14
C LYS A 375 -8.39 -15.10 16.64
N LEU A 376 -7.47 -14.13 16.62
CA LEU A 376 -7.68 -12.80 16.04
C LEU A 376 -7.07 -12.77 14.64
N THR A 377 -7.85 -12.40 13.62
CA THR A 377 -7.35 -12.25 12.25
C THR A 377 -7.79 -10.91 11.66
N ARG A 378 -6.89 -10.30 10.87
CA ARG A 378 -7.15 -9.04 10.14
C ARG A 378 -6.40 -9.03 8.84
#